data_043796e3b65d4ac7542bf9f2df7a3be8
#
_entry.id   043796e3b65d4ac7542bf9f2df7a3be8
#
_cell.length_a   1.000
_cell.length_b   1.000
_cell.length_c   1.000
_cell.angle_alpha   90.00
_cell.angle_beta   90.00
_cell.angle_gamma   90.00
#
_symmetry.space_group_name_H-M   'P 1'
#
loop_
_entity.id
_entity.type
_entity.pdbx_description
1 polymer ?
#
loop_
_entity_poly.entity_id
_entity_poly.type
_entity_poly.pdbx_seq_one_letter_code
_entity_poly.pdbx_strand_id
1 'polypeptide(L)'
;MRILPLLIIPFFLSCSDAPKAPVSPKLNEIQLIGTHNSYHSGLGESELALLRKRNPKAADSLEYRHLPLAEQLAMGVRQFELDVFEDSKGGLFADPAAPRMVAQAGLRADPPVDPEGVLKKPGFKVIHVQDIDYRSSCQPLVNCLSILRDWSKENPGHLPIFVLIENKDGKPKESGYVTPEPVTEATLDALDAEIKSVFPPEQLLTPDNVRGAFPSLEAAVTRRGWPTVDAARGKFIFLLDQERVTPLYTMGRSALEGRVMFTNGLPGTPDAAFVKVNDPVGRGEEIRDLVKKGYLVRTMTDGGVEAVRGNDTARRDAAMASGAQLLSTDYPFTYKHPKSGYSVGFEKGIARCNPVSAKPGCSETVLAESAAPGAGQSRAAN
;
A
#
# COMPACT_ATOMS: atom_id res chain seq x y z
N MET A 1 -69.67 27.77 48.84
CA MET A 1 -68.74 26.69 48.36
C MET A 1 -68.24 27.05 47.00
N ARG A 2 -66.95 27.53 46.86
CA ARG A 2 -66.33 27.89 45.60
C ARG A 2 -65.44 26.75 45.20
N ILE A 3 -65.69 26.11 44.07
CA ILE A 3 -64.89 25.01 43.49
C ILE A 3 -63.79 25.66 42.60
N LEU A 4 -62.52 25.44 42.98
CA LEU A 4 -61.37 25.89 42.24
C LEU A 4 -61.07 24.84 41.17
N PRO A 5 -60.83 25.17 39.86
CA PRO A 5 -60.47 24.20 38.89
C PRO A 5 -58.99 23.89 39.00
N LEU A 6 -58.66 22.59 39.06
CA LEU A 6 -57.27 22.05 39.04
C LEU A 6 -56.70 22.10 37.58
N LEU A 7 -55.69 22.92 37.36
CA LEU A 7 -55.04 23.04 36.08
C LEU A 7 -54.00 21.91 35.97
N ILE A 8 -54.23 20.92 35.11
CA ILE A 8 -53.30 19.86 34.78
C ILE A 8 -52.39 20.37 33.67
N ILE A 9 -51.11 20.64 33.97
CA ILE A 9 -50.06 20.98 32.99
C ILE A 9 -49.49 19.67 32.46
N PRO A 10 -49.59 19.38 31.14
CA PRO A 10 -48.92 18.20 30.56
C PRO A 10 -47.42 18.42 30.54
N PHE A 11 -46.65 17.56 31.21
CA PHE A 11 -45.21 17.48 31.14
C PHE A 11 -44.84 16.74 29.85
N PHE A 12 -44.44 17.47 28.80
CA PHE A 12 -43.83 16.87 27.65
C PHE A 12 -42.41 16.44 28.01
N LEU A 13 -42.19 15.13 28.22
CA LEU A 13 -40.86 14.56 28.23
C LEU A 13 -40.27 14.66 26.79
N SER A 14 -39.43 15.65 26.55
CA SER A 14 -38.60 15.70 25.37
C SER A 14 -37.52 14.60 25.52
N CYS A 15 -37.71 13.46 24.87
CA CYS A 15 -36.62 12.51 24.66
C CYS A 15 -35.59 13.17 23.75
N SER A 16 -34.54 13.74 24.34
CA SER A 16 -33.34 14.07 23.58
C SER A 16 -32.68 12.76 23.19
N ASP A 17 -32.74 12.40 21.89
CA ASP A 17 -31.90 11.33 21.35
C ASP A 17 -30.46 11.70 21.64
N ALA A 18 -29.82 10.97 22.55
CA ALA A 18 -28.39 11.07 22.76
C ALA A 18 -27.69 10.78 21.41
N PRO A 19 -26.67 11.56 21.02
CA PRO A 19 -25.96 11.31 19.77
C PRO A 19 -25.46 9.87 19.79
N LYS A 20 -25.89 9.07 18.81
CA LYS A 20 -25.38 7.70 18.64
C LYS A 20 -23.86 7.75 18.54
N ALA A 21 -23.20 6.92 19.31
CA ALA A 21 -21.73 6.78 19.20
C ALA A 21 -21.33 6.56 17.74
N PRO A 22 -20.27 7.21 17.25
CA PRO A 22 -19.84 7.08 15.89
C PRO A 22 -19.53 5.60 15.58
N VAL A 23 -20.07 5.09 14.48
CA VAL A 23 -19.87 3.69 14.07
C VAL A 23 -18.57 3.61 13.30
N SER A 24 -17.70 2.68 13.68
CA SER A 24 -16.46 2.40 12.96
C SER A 24 -16.76 1.97 11.51
N PRO A 25 -16.26 2.69 10.49
CA PRO A 25 -16.47 2.33 9.09
C PRO A 25 -15.80 1.02 8.75
N LYS A 26 -16.23 0.37 7.66
CA LYS A 26 -15.54 -0.80 7.11
C LYS A 26 -14.30 -0.38 6.32
N LEU A 27 -13.36 -1.31 6.10
CA LEU A 27 -12.13 -1.05 5.34
C LEU A 27 -12.39 -0.52 3.92
N ASN A 28 -13.45 -0.98 3.27
CA ASN A 28 -13.85 -0.49 1.95
C ASN A 28 -14.68 0.81 1.99
N GLU A 29 -14.92 1.38 3.16
CA GLU A 29 -15.61 2.65 3.37
C GLU A 29 -14.68 3.82 3.70
N ILE A 30 -13.37 3.61 3.58
CA ILE A 30 -12.33 4.65 3.82
C ILE A 30 -11.40 4.79 2.63
N GLN A 31 -10.66 5.90 2.58
CA GLN A 31 -9.53 6.09 1.66
C GLN A 31 -8.25 6.31 2.46
N LEU A 32 -7.15 5.74 1.96
CA LEU A 32 -5.80 5.84 2.52
C LEU A 32 -4.82 6.29 1.44
N ILE A 33 -3.78 7.02 1.85
CA ILE A 33 -2.65 7.33 0.97
C ILE A 33 -1.62 6.21 1.08
N GLY A 34 -1.14 5.79 -0.07
CA GLY A 34 -0.07 4.81 -0.23
C GLY A 34 1.07 5.33 -1.09
N THR A 35 2.20 4.66 -1.01
CA THR A 35 3.35 4.90 -1.88
C THR A 35 3.49 3.77 -2.90
N HIS A 36 3.83 4.13 -4.14
CA HIS A 36 4.25 3.23 -5.20
C HIS A 36 5.74 2.98 -5.05
N ASN A 37 6.19 1.73 -5.21
CA ASN A 37 7.60 1.37 -4.99
C ASN A 37 8.18 1.95 -3.69
N SER A 38 7.53 1.69 -2.58
CA SER A 38 7.77 2.37 -1.29
C SER A 38 9.20 2.28 -0.76
N TYR A 39 9.95 1.28 -1.22
CA TYR A 39 11.35 1.01 -0.89
C TYR A 39 12.34 1.79 -1.75
N HIS A 40 11.90 2.42 -2.85
CA HIS A 40 12.75 3.05 -3.85
C HIS A 40 13.53 4.23 -3.27
N SER A 41 14.85 4.07 -3.16
CA SER A 41 15.73 5.11 -2.57
C SER A 41 16.33 6.07 -3.61
N GLY A 42 15.97 5.90 -4.90
CA GLY A 42 16.51 6.63 -6.04
C GLY A 42 17.82 6.04 -6.56
N LEU A 43 18.15 6.35 -7.80
CA LEU A 43 19.42 6.00 -8.41
C LEU A 43 20.57 6.82 -7.80
N GLY A 44 21.79 6.30 -7.88
CA GLY A 44 22.99 7.09 -7.61
C GLY A 44 23.15 8.25 -8.62
N GLU A 45 23.89 9.29 -8.24
CA GLU A 45 24.06 10.48 -9.09
C GLU A 45 24.68 10.13 -10.44
N SER A 46 25.74 9.30 -10.45
CA SER A 46 26.42 8.86 -11.66
C SER A 46 25.58 7.86 -12.47
N GLU A 47 24.85 6.97 -11.79
CA GLU A 47 23.91 6.05 -12.42
C GLU A 47 22.80 6.81 -13.15
N LEU A 48 22.19 7.80 -12.49
CA LEU A 48 21.15 8.65 -13.07
C LEU A 48 21.69 9.49 -14.25
N ALA A 49 22.86 10.07 -14.10
CA ALA A 49 23.50 10.85 -15.17
C ALA A 49 23.79 9.97 -16.41
N LEU A 50 24.28 8.76 -16.18
CA LEU A 50 24.53 7.80 -17.26
C LEU A 50 23.22 7.35 -17.92
N LEU A 51 22.21 7.03 -17.16
CA LEU A 51 20.89 6.66 -17.67
C LEU A 51 20.26 7.81 -18.46
N ARG A 52 20.35 9.04 -17.96
CA ARG A 52 19.83 10.23 -18.65
C ARG A 52 20.51 10.47 -19.99
N LYS A 53 21.81 10.18 -20.12
CA LYS A 53 22.52 10.25 -21.39
C LYS A 53 22.07 9.17 -22.39
N ARG A 54 21.69 7.97 -21.92
CA ARG A 54 21.32 6.82 -22.74
C ARG A 54 19.83 6.80 -23.08
N ASN A 55 19.00 7.09 -22.09
CA ASN A 55 17.55 7.06 -22.19
C ASN A 55 16.94 8.14 -21.26
N PRO A 56 16.83 9.40 -21.73
CA PRO A 56 16.31 10.51 -20.92
C PRO A 56 14.93 10.22 -20.35
N LYS A 57 14.03 9.58 -21.12
CA LYS A 57 12.66 9.25 -20.68
C LYS A 57 12.64 8.27 -19.52
N ALA A 58 13.48 7.23 -19.57
CA ALA A 58 13.62 6.29 -18.47
C ALA A 58 14.23 6.97 -17.23
N ALA A 59 15.24 7.83 -17.41
CA ALA A 59 15.82 8.58 -16.29
C ALA A 59 14.78 9.48 -15.61
N ASP A 60 13.96 10.16 -16.38
CA ASP A 60 12.90 11.01 -15.86
C ASP A 60 11.85 10.21 -15.06
N SER A 61 11.47 9.03 -15.54
CA SER A 61 10.49 8.17 -14.85
C SER A 61 11.02 7.52 -13.57
N LEU A 62 12.36 7.44 -13.41
CA LEU A 62 13.01 6.88 -12.22
C LEU A 62 13.58 7.97 -11.29
N GLU A 63 13.39 9.27 -11.62
CA GLU A 63 13.88 10.39 -10.81
C GLU A 63 12.91 10.72 -9.65
N TYR A 64 12.53 9.71 -8.88
CA TYR A 64 11.81 9.88 -7.63
C TYR A 64 12.49 9.05 -6.54
N ARG A 65 12.09 9.24 -5.31
CA ARG A 65 12.56 8.45 -4.17
C ARG A 65 11.60 8.59 -3.00
N HIS A 66 11.64 7.60 -2.13
CA HIS A 66 10.89 7.63 -0.87
C HIS A 66 11.81 7.73 0.35
N LEU A 67 11.23 8.19 1.45
CA LEU A 67 11.85 8.09 2.77
C LEU A 67 11.89 6.62 3.21
N PRO A 68 12.75 6.24 4.18
CA PRO A 68 12.71 4.91 4.78
C PRO A 68 11.31 4.51 5.26
N LEU A 69 10.96 3.22 5.19
CA LEU A 69 9.61 2.72 5.49
C LEU A 69 9.07 3.17 6.84
N ALA A 70 9.90 3.16 7.89
CA ALA A 70 9.50 3.59 9.23
C ALA A 70 9.12 5.08 9.28
N GLU A 71 9.82 5.93 8.51
CA GLU A 71 9.51 7.35 8.41
C GLU A 71 8.20 7.57 7.65
N GLN A 72 7.96 6.84 6.56
CA GLN A 72 6.70 6.88 5.82
C GLN A 72 5.52 6.49 6.73
N LEU A 73 5.67 5.44 7.56
CA LEU A 73 4.68 5.02 8.55
C LEU A 73 4.41 6.13 9.58
N ALA A 74 5.47 6.70 10.17
CA ALA A 74 5.38 7.77 11.15
C ALA A 74 4.67 9.02 10.59
N MET A 75 4.79 9.24 9.29
CA MET A 75 4.15 10.35 8.59
C MET A 75 2.72 10.02 8.11
N GLY A 76 2.23 8.80 8.28
CA GLY A 76 0.84 8.44 8.01
C GLY A 76 0.58 7.68 6.70
N VAL A 77 1.60 7.21 6.00
CA VAL A 77 1.42 6.28 4.88
C VAL A 77 0.89 4.95 5.43
N ARG A 78 -0.15 4.39 4.82
CA ARG A 78 -0.80 3.14 5.26
C ARG A 78 -1.00 2.12 4.14
N GLN A 79 -0.49 2.39 2.94
CA GLN A 79 -0.32 1.41 1.89
C GLN A 79 1.10 1.49 1.35
N PHE A 80 1.76 0.35 1.26
CA PHE A 80 3.12 0.18 0.74
C PHE A 80 3.10 -0.75 -0.46
N GLU A 81 4.06 -0.59 -1.36
CA GLU A 81 4.29 -1.48 -2.49
C GLU A 81 5.74 -1.93 -2.47
N LEU A 82 5.95 -3.25 -2.52
CA LEU A 82 7.26 -3.89 -2.51
C LEU A 82 7.37 -4.82 -3.72
N ASP A 83 8.28 -4.48 -4.64
CA ASP A 83 8.60 -5.35 -5.77
C ASP A 83 9.64 -6.37 -5.34
N VAL A 84 9.37 -7.63 -5.58
CA VAL A 84 10.21 -8.72 -5.10
C VAL A 84 10.66 -9.65 -6.22
N PHE A 85 11.91 -10.04 -6.15
CA PHE A 85 12.50 -11.09 -6.98
C PHE A 85 12.89 -12.27 -6.09
N GLU A 86 12.52 -13.49 -6.47
CA GLU A 86 13.06 -14.68 -5.83
C GLU A 86 14.56 -14.80 -6.10
N ASP A 87 15.31 -15.16 -5.08
CA ASP A 87 16.73 -15.49 -5.14
C ASP A 87 16.97 -16.70 -4.22
N SER A 88 16.52 -17.87 -4.70
CA SER A 88 16.43 -19.09 -3.91
C SER A 88 17.78 -19.59 -3.39
N LYS A 89 18.87 -19.24 -4.07
CA LYS A 89 20.24 -19.63 -3.71
C LYS A 89 21.04 -18.51 -3.09
N GLY A 90 20.62 -17.26 -3.28
CA GLY A 90 21.35 -16.06 -2.90
C GLY A 90 22.41 -15.67 -3.93
N GLY A 91 22.71 -14.37 -3.99
CA GLY A 91 23.76 -13.79 -4.82
C GLY A 91 23.36 -13.46 -6.25
N LEU A 92 22.14 -13.80 -6.69
CA LEU A 92 21.70 -13.53 -8.07
C LEU A 92 21.74 -12.03 -8.40
N PHE A 93 21.42 -11.18 -7.45
CA PHE A 93 21.36 -9.73 -7.59
C PHE A 93 22.51 -8.97 -6.89
N ALA A 94 23.55 -9.69 -6.43
CA ALA A 94 24.61 -9.09 -5.62
C ALA A 94 25.65 -8.27 -6.42
N ASP A 95 25.67 -8.40 -7.75
CA ASP A 95 26.61 -7.67 -8.63
C ASP A 95 25.85 -7.03 -9.80
N PRO A 96 25.09 -5.94 -9.56
CA PRO A 96 24.35 -5.27 -10.61
C PRO A 96 25.24 -4.63 -11.67
N ALA A 97 24.71 -4.44 -12.89
CA ALA A 97 25.49 -3.92 -14.01
C ALA A 97 25.78 -2.41 -13.90
N ALA A 98 24.92 -1.61 -13.28
CA ALA A 98 25.05 -0.16 -13.29
C ALA A 98 26.39 0.36 -12.73
N PRO A 99 26.94 -0.14 -11.60
CA PRO A 99 28.26 0.28 -11.12
C PRO A 99 29.39 0.03 -12.13
N ARG A 100 29.36 -1.12 -12.82
CA ARG A 100 30.34 -1.43 -13.87
C ARG A 100 30.21 -0.49 -15.06
N MET A 101 28.98 -0.15 -15.45
CA MET A 101 28.70 0.80 -16.53
C MET A 101 29.16 2.22 -16.18
N VAL A 102 28.98 2.66 -14.93
CA VAL A 102 29.47 3.94 -14.40
C VAL A 102 31.00 4.00 -14.48
N ALA A 103 31.70 2.94 -14.05
CA ALA A 103 33.14 2.85 -14.12
C ALA A 103 33.68 2.87 -15.57
N GLN A 104 33.04 2.13 -16.48
CA GLN A 104 33.37 2.13 -17.91
C GLN A 104 33.18 3.50 -18.58
N ALA A 105 32.20 4.29 -18.07
CA ALA A 105 31.97 5.65 -18.55
C ALA A 105 32.96 6.68 -17.96
N GLY A 106 33.89 6.28 -17.09
CA GLY A 106 34.81 7.16 -16.40
C GLY A 106 34.19 8.08 -15.39
N LEU A 107 32.97 7.75 -14.89
CA LEU A 107 32.25 8.53 -13.88
C LEU A 107 32.69 8.11 -12.48
N ARG A 108 32.46 9.00 -11.50
CA ARG A 108 32.69 8.71 -10.09
C ARG A 108 31.78 7.58 -9.64
N ALA A 109 32.29 6.63 -8.86
CA ALA A 109 31.46 5.59 -8.25
C ALA A 109 30.45 6.19 -7.26
N ASP A 110 29.22 5.75 -7.37
CA ASP A 110 28.18 6.03 -6.36
C ASP A 110 28.42 5.17 -5.10
N PRO A 111 27.85 5.55 -3.94
CA PRO A 111 27.97 4.76 -2.73
C PRO A 111 27.49 3.31 -2.92
N PRO A 112 28.16 2.30 -2.30
CA PRO A 112 27.74 0.91 -2.37
C PRO A 112 26.35 0.73 -1.71
N VAL A 113 25.55 -0.19 -2.26
CA VAL A 113 24.14 -0.42 -1.80
C VAL A 113 24.06 -1.54 -0.78
N ASP A 114 24.97 -2.49 -0.83
CA ASP A 114 24.98 -3.69 0.02
C ASP A 114 26.33 -3.90 0.69
N PRO A 115 26.75 -2.99 1.60
CA PRO A 115 28.05 -3.10 2.28
C PRO A 115 28.12 -4.33 3.19
N GLU A 116 26.99 -4.86 3.65
CA GLU A 116 26.90 -6.01 4.55
C GLU A 116 26.75 -7.35 3.80
N GLY A 117 26.62 -7.33 2.48
CA GLY A 117 26.50 -8.51 1.64
C GLY A 117 25.19 -9.29 1.85
N VAL A 118 24.10 -8.62 2.21
CA VAL A 118 22.78 -9.26 2.43
C VAL A 118 22.20 -9.81 1.12
N LEU A 119 22.52 -9.21 -0.04
CA LEU A 119 22.10 -9.69 -1.35
C LEU A 119 22.73 -11.04 -1.72
N LYS A 120 23.79 -11.47 -1.02
CA LYS A 120 24.41 -12.79 -1.20
C LYS A 120 23.66 -13.92 -0.50
N LYS A 121 22.69 -13.61 0.38
CA LYS A 121 21.92 -14.62 1.11
C LYS A 121 20.66 -15.02 0.33
N PRO A 122 20.15 -16.25 0.47
CA PRO A 122 18.88 -16.66 -0.10
C PRO A 122 17.70 -15.80 0.41
N GLY A 123 16.58 -15.81 -0.33
CA GLY A 123 15.34 -15.12 0.02
C GLY A 123 14.97 -14.03 -0.98
N PHE A 124 13.79 -13.46 -0.84
CA PHE A 124 13.30 -12.44 -1.77
C PHE A 124 14.07 -11.12 -1.62
N LYS A 125 14.47 -10.57 -2.78
CA LYS A 125 15.12 -9.27 -2.87
C LYS A 125 14.12 -8.19 -3.27
N VAL A 126 14.20 -7.03 -2.64
CA VAL A 126 13.30 -5.90 -2.89
C VAL A 126 13.98 -4.94 -3.87
N ILE A 127 13.64 -5.04 -5.15
CA ILE A 127 14.30 -4.37 -6.27
C ILE A 127 13.26 -3.96 -7.31
N HIS A 128 13.37 -2.76 -7.88
CA HIS A 128 12.47 -2.29 -8.94
C HIS A 128 12.85 -2.85 -10.31
N VAL A 129 14.07 -2.55 -10.78
CA VAL A 129 14.60 -3.07 -12.05
C VAL A 129 15.99 -3.62 -11.79
N GLN A 130 16.16 -4.92 -12.00
CA GLN A 130 17.46 -5.58 -11.84
C GLN A 130 18.53 -4.87 -12.68
N ASP A 131 19.73 -4.81 -12.16
CA ASP A 131 20.92 -4.20 -12.79
C ASP A 131 20.93 -2.66 -12.89
N ILE A 132 19.78 -2.00 -13.03
CA ILE A 132 19.71 -0.56 -13.32
C ILE A 132 19.12 0.23 -12.18
N ASP A 133 17.98 -0.19 -11.63
CA ASP A 133 17.27 0.47 -10.53
C ASP A 133 17.08 -0.51 -9.38
N TYR A 134 18.19 -0.84 -8.76
CA TYR A 134 18.33 -1.89 -7.76
C TYR A 134 18.48 -1.35 -6.33
N ARG A 135 18.54 -0.01 -6.17
CA ARG A 135 18.69 0.64 -4.87
C ARG A 135 17.40 0.61 -4.08
N SER A 136 17.49 0.08 -2.87
CA SER A 136 16.35 -0.09 -1.97
C SER A 136 16.69 0.41 -0.58
N SER A 137 15.71 1.00 0.11
CA SER A 137 15.85 1.44 1.50
C SER A 137 15.80 0.29 2.50
N CYS A 138 15.47 -0.91 2.07
CA CYS A 138 15.43 -2.12 2.91
C CYS A 138 15.72 -3.37 2.07
N GLN A 139 16.54 -4.28 2.58
CA GLN A 139 16.89 -5.57 1.99
C GLN A 139 17.18 -6.61 3.09
N PRO A 140 16.89 -7.89 2.89
CA PRO A 140 15.95 -8.47 1.93
C PRO A 140 14.48 -8.24 2.36
N LEU A 141 13.49 -8.89 1.70
CA LEU A 141 12.06 -8.72 2.02
C LEU A 141 11.75 -8.91 3.52
N VAL A 142 12.29 -9.94 4.13
CA VAL A 142 12.10 -10.22 5.59
C VAL A 142 12.51 -9.01 6.45
N ASN A 143 13.55 -8.28 6.08
CA ASN A 143 13.97 -7.07 6.79
C ASN A 143 12.98 -5.92 6.57
N CYS A 144 12.51 -5.70 5.33
CA CYS A 144 11.48 -4.70 5.04
C CYS A 144 10.21 -4.96 5.88
N LEU A 145 9.76 -6.21 5.89
CA LEU A 145 8.60 -6.63 6.67
C LEU A 145 8.83 -6.47 8.18
N SER A 146 10.05 -6.74 8.66
CA SER A 146 10.43 -6.55 10.08
C SER A 146 10.36 -5.09 10.50
N ILE A 147 10.80 -4.16 9.65
CA ILE A 147 10.66 -2.71 9.89
C ILE A 147 9.19 -2.33 10.08
N LEU A 148 8.30 -2.81 9.21
CA LEU A 148 6.86 -2.55 9.31
C LEU A 148 6.27 -3.13 10.61
N ARG A 149 6.60 -4.39 10.92
CA ARG A 149 6.16 -5.07 12.15
C ARG A 149 6.62 -4.37 13.41
N ASP A 150 7.89 -3.98 13.47
CA ASP A 150 8.47 -3.38 14.68
C ASP A 150 7.88 -2.00 14.93
N TRP A 151 7.68 -1.19 13.89
CA TRP A 151 6.92 0.04 14.00
C TRP A 151 5.49 -0.20 14.50
N SER A 152 4.80 -1.23 14.00
CA SER A 152 3.45 -1.60 14.43
C SER A 152 3.38 -1.94 15.91
N LYS A 153 4.37 -2.65 16.47
CA LYS A 153 4.44 -2.97 17.90
C LYS A 153 4.54 -1.71 18.77
N GLU A 154 5.23 -0.70 18.30
CA GLU A 154 5.34 0.59 18.97
C GLU A 154 4.09 1.46 18.83
N ASN A 155 3.25 1.16 17.84
CA ASN A 155 2.04 1.92 17.50
C ASN A 155 0.79 1.01 17.41
N PRO A 156 0.40 0.26 18.45
CA PRO A 156 -0.58 -0.84 18.35
C PRO A 156 -2.00 -0.38 17.94
N GLY A 157 -2.32 0.91 18.04
CA GLY A 157 -3.60 1.50 17.62
C GLY A 157 -3.64 2.01 16.20
N HIS A 158 -2.61 1.75 15.40
CA HIS A 158 -2.54 2.25 14.02
C HIS A 158 -3.67 1.74 13.13
N LEU A 159 -4.01 2.51 12.08
CA LEU A 159 -4.89 2.05 11.02
C LEU A 159 -4.29 0.82 10.30
N PRO A 160 -5.12 -0.05 9.70
CA PRO A 160 -4.61 -1.19 8.95
C PRO A 160 -3.58 -0.78 7.91
N ILE A 161 -2.50 -1.56 7.79
CA ILE A 161 -1.43 -1.34 6.83
C ILE A 161 -1.60 -2.32 5.68
N PHE A 162 -1.71 -1.81 4.46
CA PHE A 162 -1.77 -2.60 3.24
C PHE A 162 -0.37 -2.72 2.63
N VAL A 163 0.03 -3.93 2.27
CA VAL A 163 1.30 -4.20 1.60
C VAL A 163 1.02 -4.90 0.28
N LEU A 164 1.20 -4.16 -0.81
CA LEU A 164 1.09 -4.69 -2.16
C LEU A 164 2.43 -5.32 -2.55
N ILE A 165 2.41 -6.57 -2.98
CA ILE A 165 3.59 -7.31 -3.42
C ILE A 165 3.55 -7.50 -4.93
N GLU A 166 4.51 -6.92 -5.64
CA GLU A 166 4.74 -7.19 -7.05
C GLU A 166 5.83 -8.26 -7.21
N ASN A 167 5.45 -9.45 -7.63
CA ASN A 167 6.37 -10.58 -7.80
C ASN A 167 6.98 -10.58 -9.21
N LYS A 168 8.25 -10.21 -9.34
CA LYS A 168 8.90 -9.92 -10.63
C LYS A 168 9.74 -11.10 -11.12
N ASP A 169 9.59 -11.41 -12.43
CA ASP A 169 10.39 -12.40 -13.16
C ASP A 169 10.68 -11.98 -14.61
N GLY A 170 10.50 -10.70 -14.91
CA GLY A 170 10.69 -10.16 -16.25
C GLY A 170 12.14 -10.33 -16.73
N LYS A 171 12.31 -11.00 -17.88
CA LYS A 171 13.63 -11.16 -18.50
C LYS A 171 14.08 -9.83 -19.11
N PRO A 172 15.31 -9.35 -18.84
CA PRO A 172 15.84 -8.17 -19.48
C PRO A 172 16.07 -8.41 -20.98
N LYS A 173 15.99 -7.33 -21.74
CA LYS A 173 16.32 -7.35 -23.18
C LYS A 173 17.83 -7.23 -23.42
N GLU A 174 18.53 -6.61 -22.50
CA GLU A 174 19.95 -6.32 -22.56
C GLU A 174 20.77 -7.58 -22.23
N SER A 175 21.77 -7.84 -23.06
CA SER A 175 22.71 -8.94 -22.81
C SER A 175 23.58 -8.63 -21.59
N GLY A 176 23.80 -9.64 -20.75
CA GLY A 176 24.63 -9.53 -19.54
C GLY A 176 23.93 -9.01 -18.31
N TYR A 177 22.62 -8.73 -18.41
CA TYR A 177 21.80 -8.44 -17.24
C TYR A 177 21.28 -9.73 -16.59
N VAL A 178 20.97 -9.64 -15.31
CA VAL A 178 20.47 -10.75 -14.50
C VAL A 178 19.12 -11.23 -15.03
N THR A 179 19.03 -12.53 -15.34
CA THR A 179 17.74 -13.19 -15.63
C THR A 179 17.17 -13.68 -14.30
N PRO A 180 16.01 -13.15 -13.87
CA PRO A 180 15.35 -13.59 -12.65
C PRO A 180 14.89 -15.05 -12.69
N GLU A 181 14.73 -15.64 -11.53
CA GLU A 181 14.01 -16.91 -11.39
C GLU A 181 12.54 -16.73 -11.79
N PRO A 182 11.91 -17.73 -12.47
CA PRO A 182 10.52 -17.62 -12.87
C PRO A 182 9.58 -17.75 -11.66
N VAL A 183 8.50 -16.99 -11.64
CA VAL A 183 7.46 -17.14 -10.63
C VAL A 183 6.69 -18.45 -10.87
N THR A 184 6.65 -19.29 -9.87
CA THR A 184 5.98 -20.57 -9.83
C THR A 184 5.02 -20.65 -8.63
N GLU A 185 4.24 -21.73 -8.50
CA GLU A 185 3.45 -21.98 -7.28
C GLU A 185 4.36 -22.06 -6.05
N ALA A 186 5.51 -22.74 -6.17
CA ALA A 186 6.49 -22.85 -5.08
C ALA A 186 7.07 -21.49 -4.66
N THR A 187 7.32 -20.59 -5.62
CA THR A 187 7.72 -19.20 -5.34
C THR A 187 6.68 -18.49 -4.49
N LEU A 188 5.39 -18.64 -4.82
CA LEU A 188 4.29 -17.99 -4.11
C LEU A 188 4.06 -18.62 -2.72
N ASP A 189 4.29 -19.93 -2.57
CA ASP A 189 4.28 -20.60 -1.26
C ASP A 189 5.45 -20.13 -0.37
N ALA A 190 6.65 -19.95 -0.95
CA ALA A 190 7.81 -19.41 -0.25
C ALA A 190 7.57 -17.94 0.20
N LEU A 191 6.90 -17.14 -0.63
CA LEU A 191 6.54 -15.77 -0.29
C LEU A 191 5.54 -15.72 0.88
N ASP A 192 4.49 -16.56 0.86
CA ASP A 192 3.58 -16.72 2.01
C ASP A 192 4.34 -17.14 3.28
N ALA A 193 5.33 -18.03 3.14
CA ALA A 193 6.15 -18.49 4.27
C ALA A 193 7.04 -17.35 4.83
N GLU A 194 7.68 -16.53 3.99
CA GLU A 194 8.44 -15.36 4.46
C GLU A 194 7.54 -14.37 5.21
N ILE A 195 6.35 -14.06 4.70
CA ILE A 195 5.39 -13.18 5.38
C ILE A 195 5.01 -13.76 6.75
N LYS A 196 4.64 -15.04 6.82
CA LYS A 196 4.30 -15.74 8.08
C LYS A 196 5.47 -15.83 9.05
N SER A 197 6.72 -15.84 8.57
CA SER A 197 7.90 -15.86 9.44
C SER A 197 8.10 -14.55 10.21
N VAL A 198 7.58 -13.46 9.68
CA VAL A 198 7.69 -12.12 10.30
C VAL A 198 6.46 -11.77 11.13
N PHE A 199 5.26 -12.03 10.61
CA PHE A 199 4.01 -11.63 11.26
C PHE A 199 3.32 -12.83 11.92
N PRO A 200 3.02 -12.75 13.23
CA PRO A 200 2.17 -13.75 13.87
C PRO A 200 0.72 -13.62 13.35
N PRO A 201 -0.08 -14.71 13.42
CA PRO A 201 -1.42 -14.76 12.82
C PRO A 201 -2.37 -13.63 13.28
N GLU A 202 -2.24 -13.17 14.51
CA GLU A 202 -3.07 -12.08 15.08
C GLU A 202 -2.79 -10.72 14.45
N GLN A 203 -1.61 -10.51 13.87
CA GLN A 203 -1.25 -9.28 13.14
C GLN A 203 -1.65 -9.34 11.65
N LEU A 204 -2.15 -10.46 11.16
CA LEU A 204 -2.56 -10.61 9.77
C LEU A 204 -4.09 -10.55 9.64
N LEU A 205 -4.59 -9.85 8.63
CA LEU A 205 -5.95 -9.98 8.16
C LEU A 205 -5.90 -10.72 6.81
N THR A 206 -6.17 -12.03 6.85
CA THR A 206 -6.05 -12.93 5.69
C THR A 206 -7.36 -13.06 4.92
N PRO A 207 -7.35 -13.63 3.69
CA PRO A 207 -8.55 -14.00 2.95
C PRO A 207 -9.53 -14.84 3.76
N ASP A 208 -9.06 -15.83 4.53
CA ASP A 208 -9.91 -16.67 5.37
C ASP A 208 -10.63 -15.86 6.47
N ASN A 209 -9.94 -14.88 7.07
CA ASN A 209 -10.58 -14.00 8.07
C ASN A 209 -11.71 -13.17 7.46
N VAL A 210 -11.52 -12.70 6.21
CA VAL A 210 -12.51 -11.90 5.50
C VAL A 210 -13.60 -12.78 4.91
N ARG A 211 -13.29 -13.95 4.41
CA ARG A 211 -14.27 -14.90 3.87
C ARG A 211 -15.22 -15.42 4.96
N GLY A 212 -14.66 -15.86 6.09
CA GLY A 212 -15.42 -16.47 7.16
C GLY A 212 -16.24 -17.68 6.68
N ALA A 213 -17.51 -17.75 7.01
CA ALA A 213 -18.41 -18.83 6.62
C ALA A 213 -19.03 -18.70 5.22
N PHE A 214 -18.64 -17.69 4.43
CA PHE A 214 -19.14 -17.55 3.06
C PHE A 214 -18.50 -18.56 2.12
N PRO A 215 -19.21 -18.97 1.03
CA PRO A 215 -18.69 -19.96 0.08
C PRO A 215 -17.50 -19.44 -0.73
N SER A 216 -17.36 -18.14 -0.86
CA SER A 216 -16.25 -17.48 -1.57
C SER A 216 -15.89 -16.16 -0.90
N LEU A 217 -14.69 -15.66 -1.18
CA LEU A 217 -14.24 -14.37 -0.72
C LEU A 217 -15.07 -13.24 -1.36
N GLU A 218 -15.36 -13.37 -2.66
CA GLU A 218 -16.21 -12.46 -3.41
C GLU A 218 -17.61 -12.33 -2.78
N ALA A 219 -18.26 -13.47 -2.45
CA ALA A 219 -19.55 -13.46 -1.78
C ALA A 219 -19.52 -12.77 -0.41
N ALA A 220 -18.40 -12.89 0.32
CA ALA A 220 -18.24 -12.22 1.61
C ALA A 220 -18.15 -10.69 1.46
N VAL A 221 -17.29 -10.19 0.57
CA VAL A 221 -17.07 -8.74 0.43
C VAL A 221 -18.25 -8.02 -0.21
N THR A 222 -18.96 -8.68 -1.15
CA THR A 222 -20.11 -8.07 -1.84
C THR A 222 -21.39 -8.10 -1.01
N ARG A 223 -21.58 -9.09 -0.13
CA ARG A 223 -22.82 -9.25 0.66
C ARG A 223 -22.71 -8.70 2.09
N ARG A 224 -21.64 -9.05 2.80
CA ARG A 224 -21.37 -8.60 4.17
C ARG A 224 -20.49 -7.36 4.21
N GLY A 225 -19.53 -7.26 3.28
CA GLY A 225 -18.46 -6.27 3.25
C GLY A 225 -17.25 -6.69 4.09
N TRP A 226 -16.25 -5.83 4.09
CA TRP A 226 -15.01 -5.98 4.84
C TRP A 226 -15.23 -5.81 6.36
N PRO A 227 -14.27 -6.25 7.19
CA PRO A 227 -14.24 -5.91 8.60
C PRO A 227 -14.25 -4.39 8.84
N THR A 228 -14.63 -3.97 10.03
CA THR A 228 -14.51 -2.57 10.43
C THR A 228 -13.05 -2.17 10.62
N VAL A 229 -12.77 -0.87 10.51
CA VAL A 229 -11.44 -0.31 10.77
C VAL A 229 -10.96 -0.68 12.17
N ASP A 230 -11.83 -0.58 13.18
CA ASP A 230 -11.45 -0.91 14.57
C ASP A 230 -11.11 -2.40 14.74
N ALA A 231 -11.81 -3.30 14.06
CA ALA A 231 -11.48 -4.74 14.08
C ALA A 231 -10.16 -5.06 13.35
N ALA A 232 -9.70 -4.16 12.50
CA ALA A 232 -8.49 -4.32 11.68
C ALA A 232 -7.31 -3.46 12.16
N ARG A 233 -7.48 -2.62 13.20
CA ARG A 233 -6.35 -1.86 13.78
C ARG A 233 -5.22 -2.79 14.19
N GLY A 234 -3.99 -2.34 14.00
CA GLY A 234 -2.79 -3.11 14.31
C GLY A 234 -2.51 -4.28 13.38
N LYS A 235 -3.28 -4.45 12.29
CA LYS A 235 -3.14 -5.58 11.35
C LYS A 235 -2.54 -5.16 10.02
N PHE A 236 -1.94 -6.15 9.36
CA PHE A 236 -1.40 -6.07 8.00
C PHE A 236 -2.30 -6.85 7.05
N ILE A 237 -2.45 -6.30 5.83
CA ILE A 237 -3.23 -6.88 4.74
C ILE A 237 -2.33 -6.94 3.53
N PHE A 238 -2.00 -8.16 3.09
CA PHE A 238 -1.12 -8.37 1.95
C PHE A 238 -1.93 -8.53 0.67
N LEU A 239 -1.50 -7.87 -0.39
CA LEU A 239 -2.14 -7.83 -1.70
C LEU A 239 -1.14 -8.31 -2.76
N LEU A 240 -1.53 -9.25 -3.60
CA LEU A 240 -0.73 -9.71 -4.74
C LEU A 240 -1.07 -8.87 -5.98
N ASP A 241 -0.07 -8.18 -6.53
CA ASP A 241 -0.28 -7.14 -7.55
C ASP A 241 -0.70 -7.68 -8.93
N GLN A 242 -0.07 -8.76 -9.39
CA GLN A 242 -0.22 -9.17 -10.79
C GLN A 242 -1.31 -10.20 -11.01
N GLU A 243 -2.24 -9.88 -11.92
CA GLU A 243 -3.27 -10.82 -12.39
C GLU A 243 -2.67 -12.11 -12.99
N ARG A 244 -1.53 -12.01 -13.69
CA ARG A 244 -0.90 -13.14 -14.38
C ARG A 244 -0.49 -14.29 -13.45
N VAL A 245 -0.21 -14.01 -12.17
CA VAL A 245 0.18 -15.03 -11.20
C VAL A 245 -1.00 -15.50 -10.34
N THR A 246 -2.16 -14.87 -10.43
CA THR A 246 -3.37 -15.27 -9.73
C THR A 246 -3.73 -16.74 -9.96
N PRO A 247 -3.70 -17.28 -11.20
CA PRO A 247 -4.01 -18.71 -11.44
C PRO A 247 -3.07 -19.67 -10.69
N LEU A 248 -1.79 -19.32 -10.54
CA LEU A 248 -0.82 -20.09 -9.76
C LEU A 248 -1.13 -20.02 -8.26
N TYR A 249 -1.49 -18.83 -7.78
CA TYR A 249 -1.75 -18.60 -6.36
C TYR A 249 -3.07 -19.22 -5.88
N THR A 250 -4.07 -19.31 -6.75
CA THR A 250 -5.39 -19.90 -6.46
C THR A 250 -5.46 -21.39 -6.75
N MET A 251 -4.40 -22.01 -7.29
CA MET A 251 -4.39 -23.43 -7.65
C MET A 251 -4.72 -24.33 -6.44
N GLY A 252 -5.82 -25.12 -6.56
CA GLY A 252 -6.34 -25.95 -5.47
C GLY A 252 -6.98 -25.17 -4.30
N ARG A 253 -7.10 -23.85 -4.38
CA ARG A 253 -7.56 -22.93 -3.31
C ARG A 253 -8.35 -21.78 -3.90
N SER A 254 -9.49 -22.09 -4.53
CA SER A 254 -10.23 -21.17 -5.39
C SER A 254 -10.73 -19.90 -4.67
N ALA A 255 -10.93 -19.94 -3.36
CA ALA A 255 -11.31 -18.81 -2.52
C ALA A 255 -10.17 -18.38 -1.57
N LEU A 256 -8.91 -18.68 -1.94
CA LEU A 256 -7.68 -18.34 -1.20
C LEU A 256 -7.57 -19.03 0.17
N GLU A 257 -8.08 -20.25 0.30
CA GLU A 257 -8.03 -21.03 1.54
C GLU A 257 -6.58 -21.22 2.02
N GLY A 258 -6.27 -20.75 3.23
CA GLY A 258 -4.95 -20.83 3.87
C GLY A 258 -3.88 -19.90 3.28
N ARG A 259 -4.21 -19.09 2.26
CA ARG A 259 -3.33 -18.07 1.68
C ARG A 259 -3.25 -16.82 2.57
N VAL A 260 -2.16 -16.08 2.43
CA VAL A 260 -1.93 -14.82 3.19
C VAL A 260 -2.39 -13.60 2.40
N MET A 261 -2.15 -13.58 1.09
CA MET A 261 -2.41 -12.43 0.24
C MET A 261 -3.77 -12.51 -0.44
N PHE A 262 -4.38 -11.34 -0.64
CA PHE A 262 -5.52 -11.16 -1.54
C PHE A 262 -5.00 -10.96 -2.96
N THR A 263 -5.57 -11.63 -3.92
CA THR A 263 -5.21 -11.50 -5.34
C THR A 263 -5.78 -10.22 -5.95
N ASN A 264 -5.09 -9.66 -6.94
CA ASN A 264 -5.70 -8.76 -7.91
C ASN A 264 -6.64 -9.62 -8.78
N GLY A 265 -7.85 -9.85 -8.26
CA GLY A 265 -8.81 -10.82 -8.75
C GLY A 265 -9.74 -10.24 -9.80
N LEU A 266 -10.21 -11.10 -10.72
CA LEU A 266 -11.24 -10.72 -11.67
C LEU A 266 -12.60 -10.69 -10.97
N PRO A 267 -13.35 -9.55 -11.00
CA PRO A 267 -14.66 -9.47 -10.36
C PRO A 267 -15.59 -10.61 -10.78
N GLY A 268 -16.22 -11.26 -9.80
CA GLY A 268 -17.08 -12.42 -9.98
C GLY A 268 -16.37 -13.79 -9.80
N THR A 269 -15.04 -13.83 -9.70
CA THR A 269 -14.32 -15.06 -9.35
C THR A 269 -14.31 -15.30 -7.83
N PRO A 270 -14.20 -16.56 -7.34
CA PRO A 270 -14.28 -16.84 -5.92
C PRO A 270 -13.25 -16.14 -5.02
N ASP A 271 -12.08 -15.82 -5.56
CA ASP A 271 -10.96 -15.13 -4.90
C ASP A 271 -11.08 -13.60 -4.92
N ALA A 272 -12.01 -13.04 -5.71
CA ALA A 272 -12.06 -11.60 -5.95
C ALA A 272 -12.54 -10.81 -4.71
N ALA A 273 -11.67 -9.97 -4.17
CA ALA A 273 -11.96 -9.00 -3.13
C ALA A 273 -11.19 -7.70 -3.33
N PHE A 274 -10.02 -7.78 -3.91
CA PHE A 274 -9.14 -6.66 -4.26
C PHE A 274 -8.99 -6.57 -5.78
N VAL A 275 -8.99 -5.35 -6.32
CA VAL A 275 -8.83 -5.06 -7.75
C VAL A 275 -7.91 -3.86 -7.93
N LYS A 276 -6.93 -3.96 -8.83
CA LYS A 276 -6.06 -2.85 -9.22
C LYS A 276 -6.54 -2.22 -10.53
N VAL A 277 -6.90 -0.94 -10.49
CA VAL A 277 -7.29 -0.15 -11.66
C VAL A 277 -6.51 1.15 -11.66
N ASN A 278 -5.39 1.21 -12.38
CA ASN A 278 -4.45 2.32 -12.36
C ASN A 278 -4.82 3.52 -13.24
N ASP A 279 -5.97 3.51 -13.90
CA ASP A 279 -6.43 4.61 -14.74
C ASP A 279 -7.72 5.25 -14.19
N PRO A 280 -7.63 6.14 -13.20
CA PRO A 280 -8.80 6.78 -12.61
C PRO A 280 -9.47 7.80 -13.54
N VAL A 281 -8.77 8.27 -14.58
CA VAL A 281 -9.32 9.21 -15.57
C VAL A 281 -10.15 8.47 -16.61
N GLY A 282 -9.57 7.45 -17.25
CA GLY A 282 -10.26 6.69 -18.29
C GLY A 282 -11.24 5.64 -17.76
N ARG A 283 -11.00 5.12 -16.53
CA ARG A 283 -11.79 4.05 -15.91
C ARG A 283 -12.43 4.44 -14.58
N GLY A 284 -12.65 5.73 -14.35
CA GLY A 284 -13.18 6.24 -13.08
C GLY A 284 -14.56 5.70 -12.72
N GLU A 285 -15.46 5.53 -13.69
CA GLU A 285 -16.78 4.94 -13.47
C GLU A 285 -16.69 3.45 -13.11
N GLU A 286 -15.80 2.71 -13.76
CA GLU A 286 -15.55 1.30 -13.39
C GLU A 286 -15.05 1.18 -11.97
N ILE A 287 -14.09 2.02 -11.55
CA ILE A 287 -13.62 2.06 -10.16
C ILE A 287 -14.80 2.31 -9.21
N ARG A 288 -15.64 3.30 -9.53
CA ARG A 288 -16.81 3.65 -8.72
C ARG A 288 -17.78 2.48 -8.58
N ASP A 289 -18.01 1.74 -9.65
CA ASP A 289 -18.91 0.58 -9.65
C ASP A 289 -18.33 -0.60 -8.86
N LEU A 290 -17.03 -0.86 -8.95
CA LEU A 290 -16.32 -1.85 -8.12
C LEU A 290 -16.42 -1.49 -6.63
N VAL A 291 -16.19 -0.23 -6.28
CA VAL A 291 -16.29 0.28 -4.92
C VAL A 291 -17.70 0.11 -4.36
N LYS A 292 -18.74 0.45 -5.13
CA LYS A 292 -20.16 0.26 -4.74
C LYS A 292 -20.51 -1.22 -4.53
N LYS A 293 -19.91 -2.13 -5.30
CA LYS A 293 -20.09 -3.58 -5.15
C LYS A 293 -19.38 -4.16 -3.91
N GLY A 294 -18.50 -3.39 -3.28
CA GLY A 294 -17.80 -3.81 -2.05
C GLY A 294 -16.35 -4.25 -2.24
N TYR A 295 -15.82 -4.21 -3.45
CA TYR A 295 -14.40 -4.49 -3.68
C TYR A 295 -13.50 -3.41 -3.09
N LEU A 296 -12.31 -3.82 -2.65
CA LEU A 296 -11.22 -2.92 -2.33
C LEU A 296 -10.47 -2.59 -3.63
N VAL A 297 -10.32 -1.31 -3.94
CA VAL A 297 -9.68 -0.87 -5.18
C VAL A 297 -8.44 -0.04 -4.89
N ARG A 298 -7.33 -0.36 -5.59
CA ARG A 298 -6.13 0.47 -5.64
C ARG A 298 -6.06 1.19 -6.97
N THR A 299 -5.66 2.47 -6.95
CA THR A 299 -5.40 3.26 -8.17
C THR A 299 -4.14 4.11 -8.03
N MET A 300 -3.56 4.50 -9.18
CA MET A 300 -2.45 5.47 -9.24
C MET A 300 -3.00 6.89 -9.35
N THR A 301 -2.42 7.78 -8.54
CA THR A 301 -2.82 9.20 -8.51
C THR A 301 -1.99 10.10 -9.40
N ASP A 302 -0.78 9.69 -9.77
CA ASP A 302 0.16 10.52 -10.50
C ASP A 302 -0.07 10.45 -12.01
N GLY A 303 -0.04 11.60 -12.68
CA GLY A 303 -0.30 11.74 -14.12
C GLY A 303 0.93 11.53 -15.01
N GLY A 304 2.01 10.98 -14.48
CA GLY A 304 3.30 10.86 -15.16
C GLY A 304 4.17 12.11 -15.00
N VAL A 305 5.40 12.03 -15.51
CA VAL A 305 6.48 13.00 -15.24
C VAL A 305 6.09 14.44 -15.57
N GLU A 306 5.50 14.67 -16.74
CA GLU A 306 5.16 16.03 -17.18
C GLU A 306 4.03 16.64 -16.34
N ALA A 307 3.03 15.86 -15.98
CA ALA A 307 1.93 16.30 -15.11
C ALA A 307 2.47 16.68 -13.72
N VAL A 308 3.32 15.84 -13.15
CA VAL A 308 3.96 16.11 -11.85
C VAL A 308 4.84 17.36 -11.89
N ARG A 309 5.65 17.53 -12.95
CA ARG A 309 6.49 18.73 -13.15
C ARG A 309 5.66 19.99 -13.32
N GLY A 310 4.50 19.88 -13.97
CA GLY A 310 3.55 20.98 -14.17
C GLY A 310 2.63 21.22 -12.98
N ASN A 311 2.72 20.44 -11.91
CA ASN A 311 1.77 20.42 -10.80
C ASN A 311 0.31 20.20 -11.26
N ASP A 312 0.11 19.39 -12.30
CA ASP A 312 -1.22 19.02 -12.77
C ASP A 312 -1.84 17.97 -11.84
N THR A 313 -2.93 18.33 -11.22
CA THR A 313 -3.62 17.52 -10.20
C THR A 313 -4.83 16.75 -10.74
N ALA A 314 -5.15 16.87 -12.02
CA ALA A 314 -6.39 16.32 -12.59
C ALA A 314 -6.53 14.81 -12.34
N ARG A 315 -5.44 14.04 -12.51
CA ARG A 315 -5.46 12.59 -12.26
C ARG A 315 -5.60 12.28 -10.76
N ARG A 316 -4.90 13.01 -9.90
CA ARG A 316 -5.04 12.89 -8.45
C ARG A 316 -6.48 13.13 -8.01
N ASP A 317 -7.09 14.19 -8.51
CA ASP A 317 -8.44 14.58 -8.13
C ASP A 317 -9.47 13.56 -8.66
N ALA A 318 -9.27 13.03 -9.87
CA ALA A 318 -10.06 11.93 -10.43
C ALA A 318 -9.92 10.65 -9.58
N ALA A 319 -8.70 10.29 -9.16
CA ALA A 319 -8.45 9.13 -8.29
C ALA A 319 -9.20 9.26 -6.96
N MET A 320 -9.08 10.43 -6.33
CA MET A 320 -9.77 10.71 -5.06
C MET A 320 -11.30 10.68 -5.19
N ALA A 321 -11.84 11.18 -6.30
CA ALA A 321 -13.28 11.21 -6.56
C ALA A 321 -13.84 9.85 -7.00
N SER A 322 -13.00 8.95 -7.53
CA SER A 322 -13.42 7.62 -7.98
C SER A 322 -13.89 6.72 -6.84
N GLY A 323 -13.44 6.98 -5.61
CA GLY A 323 -13.72 6.16 -4.45
C GLY A 323 -12.77 4.98 -4.26
N ALA A 324 -11.71 4.83 -5.08
CA ALA A 324 -10.66 3.84 -4.80
C ALA A 324 -10.13 4.04 -3.38
N GLN A 325 -10.01 2.95 -2.62
CA GLN A 325 -9.62 3.01 -1.21
C GLN A 325 -8.12 3.25 -1.02
N LEU A 326 -7.29 2.69 -1.89
CA LEU A 326 -5.83 2.79 -1.84
C LEU A 326 -5.36 3.72 -2.96
N LEU A 327 -4.90 4.91 -2.55
CA LEU A 327 -4.46 5.99 -3.44
C LEU A 327 -2.93 6.00 -3.45
N SER A 328 -2.33 5.39 -4.46
CA SER A 328 -0.89 5.17 -4.56
C SER A 328 -0.20 6.29 -5.33
N THR A 329 0.97 6.75 -4.85
CA THR A 329 1.70 7.89 -5.41
C THR A 329 3.21 7.74 -5.24
N ASP A 330 3.99 8.38 -6.11
CA ASP A 330 5.43 8.61 -5.94
C ASP A 330 5.72 9.87 -5.09
N TYR A 331 4.69 10.70 -4.85
CA TYR A 331 4.82 11.98 -4.14
C TYR A 331 3.78 12.12 -3.03
N PRO A 332 3.88 11.33 -1.94
CA PRO A 332 2.98 11.47 -0.82
C PRO A 332 3.12 12.85 -0.17
N PHE A 333 2.10 13.30 0.55
CA PHE A 333 2.06 14.61 1.21
C PHE A 333 3.28 14.92 2.09
N THR A 334 4.02 13.90 2.46
CA THR A 334 5.21 13.95 3.31
C THR A 334 6.49 14.21 2.53
N TYR A 335 6.47 13.95 1.23
CA TYR A 335 7.60 14.14 0.33
C TYR A 335 7.12 14.69 -1.01
N LYS A 336 6.97 16.01 -1.06
CA LYS A 336 6.52 16.73 -2.26
C LYS A 336 7.57 16.72 -3.37
N HIS A 337 7.12 16.74 -4.60
CA HIS A 337 8.03 16.97 -5.73
C HIS A 337 8.82 18.28 -5.55
N PRO A 338 10.17 18.26 -5.58
CA PRO A 338 10.98 19.36 -5.08
C PRO A 338 10.85 20.67 -5.87
N LYS A 339 10.51 20.60 -7.15
CA LYS A 339 10.39 21.78 -8.01
C LYS A 339 8.95 22.29 -8.15
N SER A 340 7.99 21.40 -8.35
CA SER A 340 6.59 21.80 -8.59
C SER A 340 5.75 21.89 -7.32
N GLY A 341 6.19 21.25 -6.24
CA GLY A 341 5.39 21.12 -5.02
C GLY A 341 4.23 20.12 -5.14
N TYR A 342 4.13 19.38 -6.25
CA TYR A 342 3.11 18.33 -6.41
C TYR A 342 3.16 17.35 -5.25
N SER A 343 1.99 17.00 -4.74
CA SER A 343 1.87 15.99 -3.69
C SER A 343 0.45 15.45 -3.60
N VAL A 344 0.33 14.26 -3.02
CA VAL A 344 -0.93 13.56 -2.79
C VAL A 344 -1.15 13.41 -1.30
N GLY A 345 -2.27 13.91 -0.80
CA GLY A 345 -2.65 13.86 0.61
C GLY A 345 -4.07 14.36 0.79
N PHE A 346 -4.62 14.14 1.98
CA PHE A 346 -5.91 14.71 2.36
C PHE A 346 -5.69 16.08 3.04
N GLU A 347 -6.71 16.92 3.05
CA GLU A 347 -6.63 18.21 3.75
C GLU A 347 -6.42 18.02 5.25
N LYS A 348 -6.98 16.97 5.81
CA LYS A 348 -6.86 16.60 7.22
C LYS A 348 -6.67 15.10 7.37
N GLY A 349 -5.81 14.72 8.32
CA GLY A 349 -5.62 13.33 8.69
C GLY A 349 -4.91 12.48 7.64
N ILE A 350 -4.70 11.23 7.98
CA ILE A 350 -4.02 10.21 7.16
C ILE A 350 -4.99 9.27 6.44
N ALA A 351 -6.28 9.38 6.78
CA ALA A 351 -7.38 8.65 6.20
C ALA A 351 -8.61 9.54 6.13
N ARG A 352 -9.52 9.25 5.24
CA ARG A 352 -10.83 9.92 5.18
C ARG A 352 -11.95 8.93 4.87
N CYS A 353 -13.19 9.35 5.14
CA CYS A 353 -14.37 8.62 4.70
C CYS A 353 -14.42 8.57 3.18
N ASN A 354 -14.74 7.40 2.63
CA ASN A 354 -14.78 7.19 1.18
C ASN A 354 -15.96 7.97 0.57
N PRO A 355 -15.74 8.79 -0.47
CA PRO A 355 -16.80 9.62 -1.06
C PRO A 355 -17.89 8.82 -1.80
N VAL A 356 -17.66 7.52 -2.07
CA VAL A 356 -18.57 6.66 -2.83
C VAL A 356 -19.24 5.60 -1.95
N SER A 357 -18.53 4.98 -1.01
CA SER A 357 -18.99 3.82 -0.24
C SER A 357 -19.22 4.11 1.25
N ALA A 358 -18.76 5.24 1.79
CA ALA A 358 -18.97 5.55 3.20
C ALA A 358 -20.45 5.72 3.53
N LYS A 359 -20.85 5.13 4.65
CA LYS A 359 -22.23 5.27 5.15
C LYS A 359 -22.43 6.60 5.87
N PRO A 360 -23.68 7.09 5.92
CA PRO A 360 -24.03 8.23 6.78
C PRO A 360 -23.54 8.01 8.22
N GLY A 361 -22.86 9.01 8.79
CA GLY A 361 -22.27 8.92 10.13
C GLY A 361 -20.82 8.47 10.16
N CYS A 362 -20.18 8.16 9.01
CA CYS A 362 -18.72 8.05 8.94
C CYS A 362 -18.11 9.40 9.37
N SER A 363 -17.14 9.32 10.27
CA SER A 363 -16.43 10.50 10.80
C SER A 363 -14.92 10.26 10.77
N GLU A 364 -14.18 11.25 10.33
CA GLU A 364 -12.71 11.20 10.32
C GLU A 364 -12.13 11.11 11.74
N THR A 365 -12.87 11.52 12.76
CA THR A 365 -12.44 11.36 14.17
C THR A 365 -12.28 9.90 14.57
N VAL A 366 -13.09 8.99 13.99
CA VAL A 366 -12.96 7.52 14.21
C VAL A 366 -11.71 6.96 13.51
N LEU A 367 -11.22 7.65 12.51
CA LEU A 367 -10.03 7.26 11.75
C LEU A 367 -8.72 7.80 12.36
N ALA A 368 -8.82 8.62 13.42
CA ALA A 368 -7.63 9.08 14.11
C ALA A 368 -6.89 7.89 14.76
N GLU A 369 -5.58 7.94 14.71
CA GLU A 369 -4.71 7.01 15.44
C GLU A 369 -4.42 7.58 16.82
N SER A 370 -4.44 6.73 17.83
CA SER A 370 -4.00 7.13 19.17
C SER A 370 -2.50 7.43 19.10
N ALA A 371 -2.07 8.57 19.61
CA ALA A 371 -0.64 8.85 19.76
C ALA A 371 0.01 7.72 20.58
N ALA A 372 1.18 7.25 20.13
CA ALA A 372 1.93 6.26 20.90
C ALA A 372 2.15 6.78 22.33
N PRO A 373 2.00 5.93 23.37
CA PRO A 373 2.33 6.31 24.72
C PRO A 373 3.81 6.72 24.80
N GLY A 374 4.11 8.01 24.86
CA GLY A 374 5.49 8.54 24.96
C GLY A 374 5.91 9.57 23.90
N ALA A 375 5.12 9.83 22.86
CA ALA A 375 5.47 10.82 21.83
C ALA A 375 5.33 12.30 22.27
N GLY A 376 4.95 12.54 23.52
CA GLY A 376 4.61 13.87 24.04
C GLY A 376 5.73 14.65 24.74
N GLN A 377 7.00 14.20 24.74
CA GLN A 377 8.06 14.88 25.52
C GLN A 377 9.42 14.97 24.83
N SER A 378 9.52 15.33 23.57
CA SER A 378 10.81 15.79 23.03
C SER A 378 10.70 16.63 21.77
N ARG A 379 10.12 17.82 21.89
CA ARG A 379 10.39 18.94 20.94
C ARG A 379 10.10 20.28 21.62
N ALA A 380 10.86 20.59 22.66
CA ALA A 380 11.10 21.96 23.09
C ALA A 380 12.49 21.99 23.73
N ALA A 381 13.51 22.17 22.92
CA ALA A 381 14.79 22.80 23.28
C ALA A 381 15.81 22.57 22.14
N ASN A 382 16.08 23.63 21.50
CA ASN A 382 17.22 24.21 20.79
C ASN A 382 17.01 24.46 19.31
#